data_6c72b7fff14443d469481eb3e879180b
#
_entry.id   6c72b7fff14443d469481eb3e879180b
#
_cell.length_a   1.000
_cell.length_b   1.000
_cell.length_c   1.000
_cell.angle_alpha   90.00
_cell.angle_beta   90.00
_cell.angle_gamma   90.00
#
_symmetry.space_group_name_H-M   'P 1'
#
loop_
_entity.id
_entity.type
_entity.pdbx_description
1 polymer ?
#
loop_
_entity_poly.entity_id
_entity_poly.type
_entity_poly.pdbx_seq_one_letter_code
_entity_poly.pdbx_strand_id
1 'polypeptide(L)'
;MKATYHKYILNFKRPSGTSRGVMTEKETWFIVLEKDGKKGIGECGILRGLSIDDRPDYEEKLQWTCDNIHLGKEQLWEALLAFPSIQFGVEMAFQSLVSETPFLLFPSDFTNGTKSMVINGLVWMGKESFMKQQIEEKLAQGFTCIKLKIGAIDFDKELQLLRFIREHFTPEQVEIRVDANGAFNSDLALHKLIQLSEFKLHSIEQPIQKNQTDRMAELCSITPFPIALDEELIGVFNLDEKEQLLEKIKPQYIILKPSFVGGFRGTQEWISLAEKHKIGWWITSALESNIGLNAI
;
A
#
# COMPACT_ATOMS: atom_id res chain seq x y z
N MET A 1 9.16 -22.01 22.15
CA MET A 1 8.50 -20.80 21.63
C MET A 1 7.01 -21.07 21.59
N LYS A 2 6.19 -20.14 22.05
CA LYS A 2 4.72 -20.19 22.00
C LYS A 2 4.21 -19.05 21.15
N ALA A 3 3.12 -19.27 20.42
CA ALA A 3 2.44 -18.23 19.64
C ALA A 3 0.95 -18.22 19.95
N THR A 4 0.36 -17.03 19.94
CA THR A 4 -1.09 -16.82 20.02
C THR A 4 -1.47 -15.70 19.04
N TYR A 5 -2.74 -15.64 18.65
CA TYR A 5 -3.24 -14.50 17.90
C TYR A 5 -4.48 -13.90 18.56
N HIS A 6 -4.70 -12.61 18.29
CA HIS A 6 -5.82 -11.85 18.83
C HIS A 6 -6.41 -10.97 17.74
N LYS A 7 -7.72 -11.11 17.52
CA LYS A 7 -8.47 -10.23 16.59
C LYS A 7 -8.74 -8.88 17.24
N TYR A 8 -8.61 -7.81 16.44
CA TYR A 8 -8.90 -6.45 16.85
C TYR A 8 -9.63 -5.71 15.73
N ILE A 9 -10.57 -4.83 16.10
CA ILE A 9 -11.28 -3.96 15.15
C ILE A 9 -10.74 -2.54 15.29
N LEU A 10 -10.12 -2.04 14.21
CA LEU A 10 -9.70 -0.66 14.10
C LEU A 10 -10.88 0.19 13.68
N ASN A 11 -11.37 1.07 14.55
CA ASN A 11 -12.41 2.03 14.23
C ASN A 11 -11.79 3.32 13.72
N PHE A 12 -12.18 3.77 12.53
CA PHE A 12 -11.60 4.95 11.91
C PHE A 12 -12.18 6.24 12.53
N LYS A 13 -11.31 7.22 12.78
CA LYS A 13 -11.72 8.54 13.27
C LYS A 13 -12.56 9.32 12.26
N ARG A 14 -12.35 9.05 10.97
CA ARG A 14 -13.11 9.60 9.83
C ARG A 14 -13.33 8.50 8.80
N PRO A 15 -14.47 8.48 8.09
CA PRO A 15 -14.69 7.53 6.99
C PRO A 15 -13.59 7.64 5.93
N SER A 16 -13.12 6.50 5.44
CA SER A 16 -12.07 6.40 4.41
C SER A 16 -12.71 5.99 3.09
N GLY A 17 -12.93 6.97 2.20
CA GLY A 17 -13.58 6.78 0.90
C GLY A 17 -12.56 6.44 -0.19
N THR A 18 -12.86 5.41 -0.98
CA THR A 18 -12.14 5.01 -2.20
C THR A 18 -13.13 4.77 -3.33
N SER A 19 -12.67 4.51 -4.55
CA SER A 19 -13.54 4.11 -5.67
C SER A 19 -14.31 2.81 -5.42
N ARG A 20 -13.86 1.97 -4.47
CA ARG A 20 -14.51 0.70 -4.09
C ARG A 20 -15.55 0.85 -2.99
N GLY A 21 -15.65 1.99 -2.32
CA GLY A 21 -16.58 2.23 -1.23
C GLY A 21 -15.98 3.00 -0.06
N VAL A 22 -16.73 3.07 1.03
CA VAL A 22 -16.36 3.79 2.25
C VAL A 22 -16.14 2.80 3.38
N MET A 23 -14.98 2.88 4.02
CA MET A 23 -14.64 2.10 5.21
C MET A 23 -14.74 2.95 6.47
N THR A 24 -15.33 2.39 7.53
CA THR A 24 -15.40 2.98 8.86
C THR A 24 -14.63 2.17 9.90
N GLU A 25 -14.32 0.93 9.56
CA GLU A 25 -13.57 -0.01 10.41
C GLU A 25 -12.70 -0.92 9.56
N LYS A 26 -11.71 -1.55 10.19
CA LYS A 26 -10.85 -2.57 9.60
C LYS A 26 -10.55 -3.66 10.62
N GLU A 27 -10.70 -4.91 10.21
CA GLU A 27 -10.25 -6.05 10.99
C GLU A 27 -8.73 -6.21 10.88
N THR A 28 -8.11 -6.51 12.00
CA THR A 28 -6.70 -6.91 12.04
C THR A 28 -6.48 -7.96 13.12
N TRP A 29 -5.40 -8.74 13.00
CA TRP A 29 -5.02 -9.75 13.97
C TRP A 29 -3.58 -9.52 14.40
N PHE A 30 -3.30 -9.64 15.68
CA PHE A 30 -1.95 -9.55 16.22
C PHE A 30 -1.46 -10.96 16.57
N ILE A 31 -0.33 -11.35 15.97
CA ILE A 31 0.41 -12.55 16.39
C ILE A 31 1.38 -12.13 17.49
N VAL A 32 1.33 -12.84 18.61
CA VAL A 32 2.24 -12.63 19.75
C VAL A 32 3.08 -13.88 19.95
N LEU A 33 4.39 -13.74 19.87
CA LEU A 33 5.38 -14.76 20.15
C LEU A 33 5.92 -14.61 21.57
N GLU A 34 6.10 -15.72 22.27
CA GLU A 34 6.75 -15.76 23.59
C GLU A 34 7.89 -16.78 23.58
N LYS A 35 9.09 -16.35 23.95
CA LYS A 35 10.27 -17.20 24.08
C LYS A 35 11.22 -16.62 25.10
N ASP A 36 11.64 -17.46 26.08
CA ASP A 36 12.66 -17.12 27.08
C ASP A 36 12.36 -15.79 27.83
N GLY A 37 11.08 -15.58 28.18
CA GLY A 37 10.60 -14.36 28.86
C GLY A 37 10.46 -13.11 27.97
N LYS A 38 10.83 -13.19 26.70
CA LYS A 38 10.64 -12.10 25.71
C LYS A 38 9.36 -12.27 24.94
N LYS A 39 8.82 -11.15 24.45
CA LYS A 39 7.65 -11.12 23.56
C LYS A 39 7.98 -10.41 22.28
N GLY A 40 7.50 -10.97 21.16
CA GLY A 40 7.50 -10.35 19.84
C GLY A 40 6.06 -10.20 19.35
N ILE A 41 5.76 -9.12 18.64
CA ILE A 41 4.42 -8.83 18.13
C ILE A 41 4.47 -8.50 16.66
N GLY A 42 3.48 -9.00 15.90
CA GLY A 42 3.27 -8.65 14.50
C GLY A 42 1.80 -8.47 14.19
N GLU A 43 1.50 -7.69 13.17
CA GLU A 43 0.15 -7.38 12.71
C GLU A 43 -0.13 -8.07 11.38
N CYS A 44 -1.24 -8.82 11.33
CA CYS A 44 -1.80 -9.45 10.15
C CYS A 44 -3.08 -8.71 9.78
N GLY A 45 -2.97 -7.71 8.91
CA GLY A 45 -4.09 -6.86 8.54
C GLY A 45 -4.57 -7.11 7.12
N ILE A 46 -5.88 -7.33 6.93
CA ILE A 46 -6.48 -7.46 5.60
C ILE A 46 -7.41 -6.28 5.30
N LEU A 47 -7.60 -6.00 4.02
CA LEU A 47 -8.67 -5.13 3.53
C LEU A 47 -9.70 -6.00 2.82
N ARG A 48 -10.93 -6.02 3.35
CA ARG A 48 -12.03 -6.79 2.79
C ARG A 48 -12.29 -6.42 1.33
N GLY A 49 -12.44 -7.43 0.47
CA GLY A 49 -12.65 -7.26 -0.96
C GLY A 49 -11.42 -6.82 -1.77
N LEU A 50 -10.23 -6.68 -1.14
CA LEU A 50 -8.99 -6.32 -1.82
C LEU A 50 -7.85 -7.31 -1.56
N SER A 51 -7.58 -7.64 -0.30
CA SER A 51 -6.53 -8.57 0.08
C SER A 51 -6.77 -9.94 -0.54
N ILE A 52 -5.73 -10.55 -1.11
CA ILE A 52 -5.84 -11.89 -1.71
C ILE A 52 -6.15 -12.97 -0.67
N ASP A 53 -5.75 -12.72 0.56
CA ASP A 53 -6.00 -13.54 1.73
C ASP A 53 -7.28 -13.16 2.52
N ASP A 54 -8.16 -12.31 1.92
CA ASP A 54 -9.54 -12.15 2.39
C ASP A 54 -10.37 -13.39 2.05
N ARG A 55 -10.19 -14.44 2.87
CA ARG A 55 -10.71 -15.79 2.63
C ARG A 55 -11.40 -16.33 3.89
N PRO A 56 -12.38 -17.23 3.75
CA PRO A 56 -13.07 -17.84 4.88
C PRO A 56 -12.15 -18.61 5.84
N ASP A 57 -11.06 -19.20 5.31
CA ASP A 57 -10.08 -20.00 6.06
C ASP A 57 -8.95 -19.16 6.71
N TYR A 58 -9.07 -17.83 6.71
CA TYR A 58 -8.03 -16.93 7.22
C TYR A 58 -7.67 -17.17 8.69
N GLU A 59 -8.68 -17.22 9.57
CA GLU A 59 -8.44 -17.46 11.01
C GLU A 59 -7.98 -18.90 11.30
N GLU A 60 -8.43 -19.87 10.50
CA GLU A 60 -7.91 -21.26 10.57
C GLU A 60 -6.41 -21.28 10.23
N LYS A 61 -5.99 -20.53 9.21
CA LYS A 61 -4.59 -20.41 8.83
C LYS A 61 -3.76 -19.68 9.88
N LEU A 62 -4.30 -18.66 10.54
CA LEU A 62 -3.66 -18.01 11.69
C LEU A 62 -3.45 -19.00 12.85
N GLN A 63 -4.46 -19.79 13.19
CA GLN A 63 -4.33 -20.82 14.22
C GLN A 63 -3.27 -21.85 13.83
N TRP A 64 -3.32 -22.36 12.60
CA TRP A 64 -2.30 -23.26 12.07
C TRP A 64 -0.88 -22.67 12.19
N THR A 65 -0.73 -21.38 11.89
CA THR A 65 0.55 -20.67 11.98
C THR A 65 1.05 -20.63 13.43
N CYS A 66 0.17 -20.33 14.38
CA CYS A 66 0.51 -20.34 15.81
C CYS A 66 0.92 -21.75 16.30
N ASP A 67 0.20 -22.78 15.89
CA ASP A 67 0.50 -24.17 16.29
C ASP A 67 1.84 -24.68 15.70
N ASN A 68 2.20 -24.17 14.52
CA ASN A 68 3.41 -24.53 13.79
C ASN A 68 4.55 -23.49 13.89
N ILE A 69 4.50 -22.59 14.86
CA ILE A 69 5.49 -21.52 15.00
C ILE A 69 6.93 -22.03 15.20
N HIS A 70 7.08 -23.27 15.61
CA HIS A 70 8.36 -23.95 15.78
C HIS A 70 9.11 -24.21 14.46
N LEU A 71 8.43 -24.17 13.31
CA LEU A 71 9.03 -24.29 11.98
C LEU A 71 10.00 -23.14 11.67
N GLY A 72 9.85 -22.00 12.35
CA GLY A 72 10.67 -20.82 12.11
C GLY A 72 10.20 -19.97 10.93
N LYS A 73 10.78 -18.78 10.83
CA LYS A 73 10.32 -17.72 9.92
C LYS A 73 10.35 -18.16 8.44
N GLU A 74 11.42 -18.81 8.01
CA GLU A 74 11.63 -19.17 6.59
C GLU A 74 10.63 -20.23 6.12
N GLN A 75 10.45 -21.31 6.87
CA GLN A 75 9.50 -22.38 6.47
C GLN A 75 8.05 -21.92 6.58
N LEU A 76 7.73 -21.08 7.59
CA LEU A 76 6.40 -20.47 7.68
C LEU A 76 6.15 -19.54 6.49
N TRP A 77 7.14 -18.76 6.07
CA TRP A 77 6.98 -17.86 4.92
C TRP A 77 6.58 -18.64 3.66
N GLU A 78 7.25 -19.75 3.35
CA GLU A 78 6.92 -20.61 2.21
C GLU A 78 5.53 -21.26 2.34
N ALA A 79 5.15 -21.69 3.55
CA ALA A 79 3.85 -22.31 3.81
C ALA A 79 2.68 -21.31 3.79
N LEU A 80 2.97 -20.02 3.76
CA LEU A 80 2.02 -18.90 3.84
C LEU A 80 1.95 -18.08 2.54
N LEU A 81 2.47 -18.54 1.41
CA LEU A 81 2.52 -17.80 0.14
C LEU A 81 1.15 -17.21 -0.26
N ALA A 82 0.05 -17.94 -0.04
CA ALA A 82 -1.30 -17.46 -0.33
C ALA A 82 -1.90 -16.54 0.78
N PHE A 83 -1.10 -16.20 1.81
CA PHE A 83 -1.52 -15.39 2.96
C PHE A 83 -0.48 -14.29 3.27
N PRO A 84 -0.30 -13.32 2.37
CA PRO A 84 0.76 -12.31 2.48
C PRO A 84 0.67 -11.44 3.73
N SER A 85 -0.53 -11.18 4.25
CA SER A 85 -0.67 -10.44 5.51
C SER A 85 -0.21 -11.25 6.73
N ILE A 86 -0.39 -12.58 6.70
CA ILE A 86 0.13 -13.46 7.76
C ILE A 86 1.65 -13.59 7.65
N GLN A 87 2.20 -13.68 6.43
CA GLN A 87 3.65 -13.62 6.21
C GLN A 87 4.23 -12.36 6.86
N PHE A 88 3.64 -11.19 6.60
CA PHE A 88 4.09 -9.92 7.17
C PHE A 88 4.02 -9.93 8.70
N GLY A 89 2.91 -10.38 9.28
CA GLY A 89 2.76 -10.48 10.74
C GLY A 89 3.77 -11.44 11.38
N VAL A 90 4.03 -12.58 10.76
CA VAL A 90 5.03 -13.55 11.24
C VAL A 90 6.43 -12.96 11.21
N GLU A 91 6.86 -12.39 10.08
CA GLU A 91 8.19 -11.76 9.96
C GLU A 91 8.36 -10.64 10.98
N MET A 92 7.35 -9.80 11.15
CA MET A 92 7.33 -8.71 12.13
C MET A 92 7.45 -9.25 13.56
N ALA A 93 6.69 -10.30 13.92
CA ALA A 93 6.71 -10.88 15.24
C ALA A 93 8.08 -11.53 15.58
N PHE A 94 8.69 -12.22 14.61
CA PHE A 94 10.05 -12.77 14.79
C PHE A 94 11.10 -11.68 14.92
N GLN A 95 11.02 -10.62 14.11
CA GLN A 95 11.92 -9.46 14.19
C GLN A 95 11.76 -8.75 15.53
N SER A 96 10.52 -8.53 15.97
CA SER A 96 10.17 -7.93 17.25
C SER A 96 10.73 -8.74 18.44
N LEU A 97 10.69 -10.07 18.36
CA LEU A 97 11.17 -10.97 19.42
C LEU A 97 12.68 -10.86 19.67
N VAL A 98 13.47 -10.60 18.62
CA VAL A 98 14.95 -10.49 18.71
C VAL A 98 15.43 -9.06 18.86
N SER A 99 14.56 -8.07 18.70
CA SER A 99 14.88 -6.65 18.83
C SER A 99 15.13 -6.29 20.30
N GLU A 100 15.87 -5.19 20.52
CA GLU A 100 16.17 -4.66 21.86
C GLU A 100 14.88 -4.31 22.61
N THR A 101 13.95 -3.66 21.90
CA THR A 101 12.57 -3.45 22.35
C THR A 101 11.60 -3.98 21.27
N PRO A 102 10.38 -4.42 21.63
CA PRO A 102 9.44 -5.00 20.66
C PRO A 102 9.06 -4.10 19.47
N PHE A 103 9.29 -2.81 19.57
CA PHE A 103 8.92 -1.83 18.55
C PHE A 103 10.12 -1.22 17.81
N LEU A 104 11.34 -1.53 18.18
CA LEU A 104 12.54 -1.11 17.48
C LEU A 104 13.00 -2.23 16.53
N LEU A 105 12.30 -2.43 15.42
CA LEU A 105 12.55 -3.54 14.49
C LEU A 105 13.84 -3.35 13.69
N PHE A 106 14.09 -2.14 13.21
CA PHE A 106 15.23 -1.79 12.37
C PHE A 106 15.86 -0.50 12.87
N PRO A 107 16.89 -0.57 13.73
CA PRO A 107 17.61 0.63 14.18
C PRO A 107 18.16 1.41 13.01
N SER A 108 17.85 2.71 12.95
CA SER A 108 18.22 3.59 11.85
C SER A 108 18.22 5.06 12.29
N ASP A 109 18.72 5.94 11.43
CA ASP A 109 18.66 7.39 11.64
C ASP A 109 17.22 7.92 11.80
N PHE A 110 16.24 7.25 11.20
CA PHE A 110 14.83 7.57 11.37
C PHE A 110 14.34 7.16 12.76
N THR A 111 14.62 5.93 13.20
CA THR A 111 14.13 5.41 14.49
C THR A 111 14.80 6.07 15.70
N ASN A 112 16.02 6.60 15.54
CA ASN A 112 16.69 7.40 16.58
C ASN A 112 16.33 8.88 16.54
N GLY A 113 15.49 9.33 15.57
CA GLY A 113 15.00 10.71 15.45
C GLY A 113 15.99 11.69 14.80
N THR A 114 17.10 11.23 14.21
CA THR A 114 18.09 12.11 13.56
C THR A 114 17.75 12.42 12.11
N LYS A 115 16.89 11.61 11.46
CA LYS A 115 16.34 11.86 10.12
C LYS A 115 14.83 11.76 10.12
N SER A 116 14.19 12.59 9.30
CA SER A 116 12.76 12.50 8.98
C SER A 116 12.55 11.71 7.69
N MET A 117 11.35 11.15 7.54
CA MET A 117 10.88 10.53 6.32
C MET A 117 9.82 11.41 5.68
N VAL A 118 9.92 11.64 4.37
CA VAL A 118 8.90 12.40 3.63
C VAL A 118 7.70 11.49 3.38
N ILE A 119 6.51 11.99 3.71
CA ILE A 119 5.24 11.31 3.46
C ILE A 119 4.27 12.24 2.71
N ASN A 120 3.32 11.66 1.97
CA ASN A 120 2.26 12.44 1.33
C ASN A 120 1.09 12.72 2.28
N GLY A 121 0.45 13.87 2.09
CA GLY A 121 -0.87 14.17 2.64
C GLY A 121 -1.94 13.45 1.81
N LEU A 122 -2.70 12.53 2.42
CA LEU A 122 -3.75 11.78 1.73
C LEU A 122 -5.08 12.53 1.79
N VAL A 123 -5.72 12.68 0.62
CA VAL A 123 -7.08 13.22 0.45
C VAL A 123 -8.01 12.08 0.05
N TRP A 124 -8.89 11.70 0.99
CA TRP A 124 -9.89 10.66 0.78
C TRP A 124 -11.03 11.15 -0.10
N MET A 125 -11.61 10.23 -0.87
CA MET A 125 -12.80 10.50 -1.66
C MET A 125 -14.00 10.90 -0.81
N GLY A 126 -14.83 11.78 -1.39
CA GLY A 126 -16.05 12.25 -0.79
C GLY A 126 -16.69 13.32 -1.67
N LYS A 127 -17.59 14.11 -1.08
CA LYS A 127 -18.14 15.29 -1.76
C LYS A 127 -17.01 16.28 -2.05
N GLU A 128 -17.14 17.03 -3.14
CA GLU A 128 -16.14 18.03 -3.56
C GLU A 128 -15.71 18.96 -2.42
N SER A 129 -16.68 19.49 -1.65
CA SER A 129 -16.39 20.37 -0.50
C SER A 129 -15.55 19.69 0.59
N PHE A 130 -15.79 18.40 0.85
CA PHE A 130 -15.02 17.62 1.81
C PHE A 130 -13.60 17.35 1.31
N MET A 131 -13.44 17.04 0.02
CA MET A 131 -12.11 16.86 -0.57
C MET A 131 -11.31 18.16 -0.57
N LYS A 132 -11.96 19.28 -0.92
CA LYS A 132 -11.33 20.61 -0.86
C LYS A 132 -10.87 20.97 0.54
N GLN A 133 -11.71 20.75 1.54
CA GLN A 133 -11.34 20.96 2.95
C GLN A 133 -10.10 20.13 3.34
N GLN A 134 -10.03 18.85 2.97
CA GLN A 134 -8.88 18.01 3.25
C GLN A 134 -7.60 18.53 2.57
N ILE A 135 -7.70 19.01 1.33
CA ILE A 135 -6.57 19.63 0.60
C ILE A 135 -6.06 20.84 1.39
N GLU A 136 -6.95 21.75 1.76
CA GLU A 136 -6.61 22.95 2.55
C GLU A 136 -5.97 22.58 3.89
N GLU A 137 -6.53 21.60 4.61
CA GLU A 137 -5.96 21.09 5.87
C GLU A 137 -4.53 20.53 5.67
N LYS A 138 -4.28 19.74 4.60
CA LYS A 138 -2.95 19.17 4.33
C LYS A 138 -1.93 20.23 3.94
N LEU A 139 -2.31 21.17 3.11
CA LEU A 139 -1.45 22.28 2.71
C LEU A 139 -1.09 23.17 3.93
N ALA A 140 -2.09 23.48 4.78
CA ALA A 140 -1.85 24.22 6.02
C ALA A 140 -0.94 23.47 7.01
N GLN A 141 -0.93 22.14 7.00
CA GLN A 141 -0.01 21.29 7.76
C GLN A 141 1.41 21.22 7.17
N GLY A 142 1.66 21.85 6.00
CA GLY A 142 2.96 21.88 5.37
C GLY A 142 3.33 20.67 4.55
N PHE A 143 2.35 19.84 4.13
CA PHE A 143 2.64 18.76 3.20
C PHE A 143 3.04 19.31 1.83
N THR A 144 4.18 18.86 1.32
CA THR A 144 4.71 19.20 0.00
C THR A 144 4.37 18.16 -1.07
N CYS A 145 3.75 17.06 -0.68
CA CYS A 145 3.20 16.05 -1.57
C CYS A 145 1.75 15.73 -1.15
N ILE A 146 0.82 15.85 -2.08
CA ILE A 146 -0.59 15.57 -1.88
C ILE A 146 -0.99 14.41 -2.78
N LYS A 147 -1.56 13.35 -2.19
CA LYS A 147 -2.16 12.22 -2.92
C LYS A 147 -3.68 12.32 -2.86
N LEU A 148 -4.33 12.46 -4.02
CA LEU A 148 -5.79 12.49 -4.12
C LEU A 148 -6.32 11.14 -4.61
N LYS A 149 -7.32 10.60 -3.92
CA LYS A 149 -8.13 9.51 -4.46
C LYS A 149 -9.08 10.08 -5.51
N ILE A 150 -9.14 9.48 -6.71
CA ILE A 150 -10.00 9.88 -7.84
C ILE A 150 -10.78 8.67 -8.39
N GLY A 151 -11.76 8.94 -9.26
CA GLY A 151 -12.53 7.90 -9.96
C GLY A 151 -13.87 7.53 -9.30
N ALA A 152 -14.33 8.25 -8.26
CA ALA A 152 -15.64 8.00 -7.63
C ALA A 152 -16.64 9.15 -7.74
N ILE A 153 -16.19 10.35 -8.04
CA ILE A 153 -17.05 11.50 -8.32
C ILE A 153 -16.96 11.86 -9.81
N ASP A 154 -17.76 12.84 -10.22
CA ASP A 154 -17.70 13.37 -11.57
C ASP A 154 -16.29 13.83 -11.90
N PHE A 155 -15.78 13.41 -13.07
CA PHE A 155 -14.38 13.64 -13.46
C PHE A 155 -14.04 15.13 -13.61
N ASP A 156 -14.99 15.95 -14.10
CA ASP A 156 -14.77 17.40 -14.21
C ASP A 156 -14.59 18.05 -12.83
N LYS A 157 -15.25 17.54 -11.80
CA LYS A 157 -15.04 17.97 -10.40
C LYS A 157 -13.68 17.57 -9.87
N GLU A 158 -13.19 16.38 -10.24
CA GLU A 158 -11.83 15.95 -9.91
C GLU A 158 -10.79 16.87 -10.55
N LEU A 159 -10.98 17.24 -11.83
CA LEU A 159 -10.14 18.22 -12.51
C LEU A 159 -10.19 19.62 -11.87
N GLN A 160 -11.37 20.04 -11.36
CA GLN A 160 -11.52 21.31 -10.64
C GLN A 160 -10.72 21.31 -9.31
N LEU A 161 -10.70 20.20 -8.57
CA LEU A 161 -9.88 20.07 -7.36
C LEU A 161 -8.37 20.17 -7.67
N LEU A 162 -7.92 19.53 -8.74
CA LEU A 162 -6.52 19.64 -9.19
C LEU A 162 -6.17 21.05 -9.63
N ARG A 163 -7.07 21.71 -10.37
CA ARG A 163 -6.92 23.12 -10.77
C ARG A 163 -6.82 24.02 -9.55
N PHE A 164 -7.68 23.85 -8.55
CA PHE A 164 -7.61 24.60 -7.29
C PHE A 164 -6.23 24.51 -6.63
N ILE A 165 -5.60 23.33 -6.62
CA ILE A 165 -4.23 23.20 -6.06
C ILE A 165 -3.24 23.98 -6.96
N ARG A 166 -3.32 23.85 -8.28
CA ARG A 166 -2.37 24.45 -9.23
C ARG A 166 -2.51 25.96 -9.37
N GLU A 167 -3.67 26.53 -9.08
CA GLU A 167 -3.87 27.97 -8.98
C GLU A 167 -3.11 28.62 -7.81
N HIS A 168 -2.79 27.83 -6.76
CA HIS A 168 -2.15 28.32 -5.56
C HIS A 168 -0.69 27.83 -5.41
N PHE A 169 -0.34 26.68 -6.01
CA PHE A 169 0.96 26.04 -5.84
C PHE A 169 1.51 25.51 -7.15
N THR A 170 2.75 25.85 -7.46
CA THR A 170 3.45 25.29 -8.61
C THR A 170 3.82 23.82 -8.38
N PRO A 171 4.16 23.05 -9.44
CA PRO A 171 4.61 21.67 -9.31
C PRO A 171 5.85 21.50 -8.40
N GLU A 172 6.72 22.51 -8.36
CA GLU A 172 7.93 22.54 -7.54
C GLU A 172 7.63 22.78 -6.07
N GLN A 173 6.52 23.46 -5.75
CA GLN A 173 6.08 23.71 -4.38
C GLN A 173 5.27 22.53 -3.81
N VAL A 174 4.39 21.94 -4.61
CA VAL A 174 3.54 20.83 -4.21
C VAL A 174 3.48 19.76 -5.29
N GLU A 175 4.07 18.60 -5.01
CA GLU A 175 3.90 17.40 -5.82
C GLU A 175 2.47 16.88 -5.68
N ILE A 176 1.82 16.54 -6.79
CA ILE A 176 0.51 15.92 -6.77
C ILE A 176 0.62 14.51 -7.33
N ARG A 177 0.09 13.54 -6.60
CA ARG A 177 -0.17 12.17 -7.02
C ARG A 177 -1.66 11.91 -7.02
N VAL A 178 -2.14 11.12 -7.95
CA VAL A 178 -3.55 10.69 -7.97
C VAL A 178 -3.63 9.17 -7.94
N ASP A 179 -4.71 8.66 -7.37
CA ASP A 179 -4.94 7.22 -7.21
C ASP A 179 -6.37 6.89 -7.61
N ALA A 180 -6.50 6.18 -8.72
CA ALA A 180 -7.79 5.82 -9.30
C ALA A 180 -8.32 4.47 -8.76
N ASN A 181 -7.50 3.65 -8.08
CA ASN A 181 -7.86 2.31 -7.62
C ASN A 181 -8.57 1.46 -8.70
N GLY A 182 -8.13 1.56 -9.96
CA GLY A 182 -8.69 0.81 -11.08
C GLY A 182 -10.02 1.35 -11.61
N ALA A 183 -10.43 2.56 -11.26
CA ALA A 183 -11.77 3.07 -11.58
C ALA A 183 -11.99 3.44 -13.06
N PHE A 184 -10.93 3.67 -13.84
CA PHE A 184 -11.12 4.09 -15.22
C PHE A 184 -11.45 2.91 -16.13
N ASN A 185 -12.42 3.13 -17.01
CA ASN A 185 -12.63 2.21 -18.14
C ASN A 185 -11.39 2.20 -19.04
N SER A 186 -10.89 1.02 -19.41
CA SER A 186 -9.64 0.85 -20.15
C SER A 186 -9.64 1.58 -21.51
N ASP A 187 -10.79 1.66 -22.20
CA ASP A 187 -10.89 2.31 -23.52
C ASP A 187 -10.87 3.84 -23.39
N LEU A 188 -11.26 4.39 -22.23
CA LEU A 188 -11.28 5.84 -21.97
C LEU A 188 -10.10 6.30 -21.12
N ALA A 189 -9.29 5.39 -20.61
CA ALA A 189 -8.22 5.72 -19.67
C ALA A 189 -7.21 6.70 -20.26
N LEU A 190 -6.73 6.47 -21.49
CA LEU A 190 -5.76 7.38 -22.14
C LEU A 190 -6.31 8.80 -22.28
N HIS A 191 -7.57 8.95 -22.66
CA HIS A 191 -8.22 10.27 -22.77
C HIS A 191 -8.22 11.02 -21.43
N LYS A 192 -8.53 10.30 -20.32
CA LYS A 192 -8.47 10.89 -18.98
C LYS A 192 -7.03 11.22 -18.56
N LEU A 193 -6.05 10.36 -18.89
CA LEU A 193 -4.65 10.64 -18.62
C LEU A 193 -4.15 11.90 -19.33
N ILE A 194 -4.57 12.12 -20.59
CA ILE A 194 -4.23 13.33 -21.32
C ILE A 194 -4.77 14.58 -20.61
N GLN A 195 -6.02 14.58 -20.14
CA GLN A 195 -6.58 15.71 -19.40
C GLN A 195 -5.89 15.92 -18.03
N LEU A 196 -5.57 14.83 -17.32
CA LEU A 196 -4.83 14.89 -16.05
C LEU A 196 -3.40 15.43 -16.23
N SER A 197 -2.77 15.21 -17.38
CA SER A 197 -1.39 15.66 -17.66
C SER A 197 -1.23 17.19 -17.63
N GLU A 198 -2.31 17.95 -17.88
CA GLU A 198 -2.31 19.41 -17.78
C GLU A 198 -1.91 19.93 -16.39
N PHE A 199 -2.12 19.12 -15.35
CA PHE A 199 -1.81 19.47 -13.96
C PHE A 199 -0.38 19.10 -13.53
N LYS A 200 0.46 18.59 -14.43
CA LYS A 200 1.85 18.20 -14.16
C LYS A 200 1.93 17.31 -12.92
N LEU A 201 1.19 16.22 -12.94
CA LEU A 201 1.17 15.23 -11.88
C LEU A 201 2.46 14.42 -11.87
N HIS A 202 2.92 14.01 -10.67
CA HIS A 202 4.04 13.09 -10.53
C HIS A 202 3.68 11.71 -11.09
N SER A 203 2.52 11.18 -10.70
CA SER A 203 2.09 9.85 -11.11
C SER A 203 0.59 9.64 -10.90
N ILE A 204 0.04 8.65 -11.62
CA ILE A 204 -1.25 8.03 -11.31
C ILE A 204 -1.06 6.60 -10.84
N GLU A 205 -1.68 6.26 -9.72
CA GLU A 205 -1.73 4.90 -9.17
C GLU A 205 -2.92 4.16 -9.77
N GLN A 206 -2.67 2.96 -10.30
CA GLN A 206 -3.63 1.98 -10.82
C GLN A 206 -4.81 2.61 -11.59
N PRO A 207 -4.60 3.12 -12.81
CA PRO A 207 -5.65 3.82 -13.57
C PRO A 207 -6.80 2.90 -13.97
N ILE A 208 -6.53 1.67 -14.38
CA ILE A 208 -7.53 0.65 -14.78
C ILE A 208 -7.52 -0.53 -13.83
N GLN A 209 -8.57 -1.33 -13.84
CA GLN A 209 -8.69 -2.54 -13.02
C GLN A 209 -7.55 -3.52 -13.29
N LYS A 210 -7.08 -4.19 -12.23
CA LYS A 210 -6.09 -5.26 -12.33
C LYS A 210 -6.55 -6.40 -13.24
N ASN A 211 -5.60 -7.24 -13.67
CA ASN A 211 -5.81 -8.37 -14.59
C ASN A 211 -6.15 -7.94 -16.03
N GLN A 212 -5.80 -6.72 -16.41
CA GLN A 212 -5.85 -6.22 -17.79
C GLN A 212 -4.42 -5.92 -18.28
N THR A 213 -3.51 -6.86 -18.11
CA THR A 213 -2.06 -6.70 -18.27
C THR A 213 -1.66 -6.11 -19.63
N ASP A 214 -2.28 -6.56 -20.72
CA ASP A 214 -1.99 -6.03 -22.07
C ASP A 214 -2.43 -4.55 -22.20
N ARG A 215 -3.60 -4.21 -21.67
CA ARG A 215 -4.09 -2.81 -21.66
C ARG A 215 -3.26 -1.92 -20.77
N MET A 216 -2.83 -2.41 -19.62
CA MET A 216 -1.94 -1.67 -18.73
C MET A 216 -0.57 -1.45 -19.37
N ALA A 217 -0.01 -2.46 -20.05
CA ALA A 217 1.24 -2.35 -20.79
C ALA A 217 1.14 -1.31 -21.93
N GLU A 218 0.04 -1.32 -22.70
CA GLU A 218 -0.24 -0.31 -23.70
C GLU A 218 -0.28 1.09 -23.07
N LEU A 219 -1.05 1.29 -22.01
CA LEU A 219 -1.13 2.57 -21.31
C LEU A 219 0.24 3.04 -20.80
N CYS A 220 1.03 2.16 -20.17
CA CYS A 220 2.37 2.51 -19.69
C CYS A 220 3.33 2.94 -20.82
N SER A 221 3.12 2.43 -22.04
CA SER A 221 3.96 2.76 -23.20
C SER A 221 3.66 4.13 -23.83
N ILE A 222 2.42 4.63 -23.68
CA ILE A 222 1.94 5.86 -24.35
C ILE A 222 1.45 6.94 -23.35
N THR A 223 1.52 6.67 -22.05
CA THR A 223 1.05 7.60 -21.01
C THR A 223 1.79 8.95 -21.08
N PRO A 224 1.09 10.09 -20.92
CA PRO A 224 1.73 11.41 -20.90
C PRO A 224 2.46 11.74 -19.59
N PHE A 225 2.25 10.95 -18.52
CA PHE A 225 2.94 11.06 -17.23
C PHE A 225 2.97 9.69 -16.53
N PRO A 226 3.84 9.48 -15.53
CA PRO A 226 4.11 8.15 -14.96
C PRO A 226 2.89 7.43 -14.39
N ILE A 227 2.81 6.12 -14.64
CA ILE A 227 1.87 5.18 -14.00
C ILE A 227 2.60 4.40 -12.91
N ALA A 228 1.94 4.23 -11.76
CA ALA A 228 2.37 3.41 -10.64
C ALA A 228 1.42 2.23 -10.46
N LEU A 229 1.93 0.99 -10.41
CA LEU A 229 1.12 -0.19 -10.13
C LEU A 229 0.96 -0.39 -8.63
N ASP A 230 -0.25 -0.73 -8.19
CA ASP A 230 -0.59 -1.11 -6.81
C ASP A 230 -1.33 -2.45 -6.80
N GLU A 231 -2.61 -2.45 -7.16
CA GLU A 231 -3.45 -3.64 -7.12
C GLU A 231 -2.99 -4.74 -8.09
N GLU A 232 -2.24 -4.41 -9.12
CA GLU A 232 -1.67 -5.35 -10.08
C GLU A 232 -0.67 -6.32 -9.43
N LEU A 233 -0.02 -5.90 -8.34
CA LEU A 233 0.98 -6.70 -7.63
C LEU A 233 0.34 -7.75 -6.69
N ILE A 234 -0.95 -7.58 -6.37
CA ILE A 234 -1.65 -8.42 -5.39
C ILE A 234 -1.94 -9.79 -5.98
N GLY A 235 -1.42 -10.84 -5.34
CA GLY A 235 -1.62 -12.22 -5.77
C GLY A 235 -0.50 -12.77 -6.66
N VAL A 236 0.56 -12.00 -6.89
CA VAL A 236 1.76 -12.45 -7.60
C VAL A 236 2.78 -12.90 -6.56
N PHE A 237 2.99 -14.21 -6.42
CA PHE A 237 3.72 -14.77 -5.29
C PHE A 237 5.16 -15.12 -5.60
N ASN A 238 5.42 -15.76 -6.74
CA ASN A 238 6.75 -16.25 -7.06
C ASN A 238 7.60 -15.21 -7.82
N LEU A 239 8.91 -15.34 -7.72
CA LEU A 239 9.87 -14.37 -8.26
C LEU A 239 9.78 -14.25 -9.79
N ASP A 240 9.61 -15.37 -10.49
CA ASP A 240 9.55 -15.38 -11.95
C ASP A 240 8.27 -14.69 -12.45
N GLU A 241 7.12 -14.90 -11.79
CA GLU A 241 5.87 -14.21 -12.11
C GLU A 241 5.97 -12.71 -11.85
N LYS A 242 6.60 -12.30 -10.74
CA LYS A 242 6.87 -10.90 -10.44
C LYS A 242 7.70 -10.24 -11.54
N GLU A 243 8.76 -10.90 -11.97
CA GLU A 243 9.62 -10.40 -13.04
C GLU A 243 8.89 -10.31 -14.38
N GLN A 244 8.18 -11.38 -14.77
CA GLN A 244 7.37 -11.41 -16.00
C GLN A 244 6.33 -10.30 -16.04
N LEU A 245 5.68 -9.99 -14.90
CA LEU A 245 4.72 -8.91 -14.81
C LEU A 245 5.38 -7.56 -15.10
N LEU A 246 6.53 -7.28 -14.48
CA LEU A 246 7.27 -6.01 -14.70
C LEU A 246 7.81 -5.90 -16.13
N GLU A 247 8.33 -6.98 -16.70
CA GLU A 247 8.81 -7.02 -18.08
C GLU A 247 7.69 -6.78 -19.10
N LYS A 248 6.50 -7.31 -18.80
CA LYS A 248 5.32 -7.19 -19.66
C LYS A 248 4.75 -5.77 -19.62
N ILE A 249 4.50 -5.22 -18.42
CA ILE A 249 3.81 -3.94 -18.26
C ILE A 249 4.78 -2.77 -18.41
N LYS A 250 6.00 -2.87 -17.91
CA LYS A 250 7.01 -1.80 -17.91
C LYS A 250 6.48 -0.49 -17.30
N PRO A 251 5.94 -0.53 -16.08
CA PRO A 251 5.44 0.67 -15.42
C PRO A 251 6.60 1.60 -15.06
N GLN A 252 6.30 2.87 -14.81
CA GLN A 252 7.31 3.82 -14.34
C GLN A 252 7.58 3.65 -12.85
N TYR A 253 6.56 3.22 -12.09
CA TYR A 253 6.65 2.99 -10.64
C TYR A 253 5.86 1.75 -10.20
N ILE A 254 6.24 1.20 -9.04
CA ILE A 254 5.42 0.26 -8.27
C ILE A 254 5.24 0.76 -6.85
N ILE A 255 4.09 0.43 -6.25
CA ILE A 255 3.74 0.79 -4.88
C ILE A 255 3.67 -0.49 -4.06
N LEU A 256 4.46 -0.55 -3.00
CA LEU A 256 4.61 -1.75 -2.19
C LEU A 256 3.88 -1.60 -0.86
N LYS A 257 2.97 -2.51 -0.60
CA LYS A 257 2.25 -2.65 0.66
C LYS A 257 2.62 -3.99 1.28
N PRO A 258 3.51 -4.05 2.27
CA PRO A 258 4.05 -5.30 2.78
C PRO A 258 3.00 -6.35 3.11
N SER A 259 1.85 -5.95 3.68
CA SER A 259 0.73 -6.86 3.97
C SER A 259 0.06 -7.46 2.73
N PHE A 260 0.29 -6.92 1.52
CA PHE A 260 -0.27 -7.43 0.26
C PHE A 260 0.72 -8.24 -0.57
N VAL A 261 2.02 -7.99 -0.38
CA VAL A 261 3.06 -8.50 -1.28
C VAL A 261 4.01 -9.52 -0.61
N GLY A 262 3.67 -10.00 0.59
CA GLY A 262 4.42 -11.08 1.27
C GLY A 262 5.45 -10.59 2.29
N GLY A 263 5.12 -9.54 3.03
CA GLY A 263 5.91 -9.03 4.14
C GLY A 263 7.20 -8.35 3.72
N PHE A 264 8.21 -8.41 4.57
CA PHE A 264 9.53 -7.83 4.32
C PHE A 264 10.24 -8.52 3.16
N ARG A 265 10.24 -9.86 3.13
CA ARG A 265 10.89 -10.63 2.06
C ARG A 265 10.22 -10.38 0.72
N GLY A 266 8.89 -10.49 0.63
CA GLY A 266 8.16 -10.24 -0.60
C GLY A 266 8.34 -8.81 -1.12
N THR A 267 8.38 -7.82 -0.21
CA THR A 267 8.69 -6.43 -0.54
C THR A 267 10.10 -6.28 -1.11
N GLN A 268 11.10 -6.91 -0.48
CA GLN A 268 12.49 -6.86 -0.94
C GLN A 268 12.68 -7.52 -2.32
N GLU A 269 11.96 -8.61 -2.60
CA GLU A 269 11.95 -9.25 -3.91
C GLU A 269 11.45 -8.27 -5.00
N TRP A 270 10.32 -7.57 -4.74
CA TRP A 270 9.81 -6.54 -5.63
C TRP A 270 10.77 -5.37 -5.83
N ILE A 271 11.41 -4.89 -4.76
CA ILE A 271 12.42 -3.82 -4.83
C ILE A 271 13.57 -4.24 -5.74
N SER A 272 14.12 -5.44 -5.52
CA SER A 272 15.26 -5.95 -6.29
C SER A 272 14.94 -6.06 -7.78
N LEU A 273 13.73 -6.51 -8.13
CA LEU A 273 13.26 -6.57 -9.50
C LEU A 273 13.02 -5.18 -10.10
N ALA A 274 12.38 -4.28 -9.34
CA ALA A 274 12.16 -2.90 -9.78
C ALA A 274 13.49 -2.20 -10.10
N GLU A 275 14.49 -2.32 -9.23
CA GLU A 275 15.83 -1.75 -9.46
C GLU A 275 16.52 -2.38 -10.68
N LYS A 276 16.42 -3.71 -10.85
CA LYS A 276 16.94 -4.42 -12.04
C LYS A 276 16.35 -3.86 -13.34
N HIS A 277 15.04 -3.57 -13.35
CA HIS A 277 14.31 -3.06 -14.52
C HIS A 277 14.24 -1.52 -14.58
N LYS A 278 14.93 -0.79 -13.67
CA LYS A 278 14.94 0.68 -13.57
C LYS A 278 13.53 1.27 -13.37
N ILE A 279 12.69 0.57 -12.65
CA ILE A 279 11.36 0.99 -12.23
C ILE A 279 11.49 1.64 -10.85
N GLY A 280 10.92 2.84 -10.68
CA GLY A 280 10.86 3.50 -9.39
C GLY A 280 9.91 2.77 -8.43
N TRP A 281 10.13 2.92 -7.12
CA TRP A 281 9.26 2.31 -6.13
C TRP A 281 9.13 3.15 -4.86
N TRP A 282 8.05 2.94 -4.13
CA TRP A 282 7.91 3.40 -2.75
C TRP A 282 7.04 2.44 -1.95
N ILE A 283 7.25 2.46 -0.63
CA ILE A 283 6.48 1.66 0.31
C ILE A 283 5.39 2.53 0.93
N THR A 284 4.22 1.96 1.16
CA THR A 284 3.12 2.61 1.87
C THR A 284 2.32 1.60 2.68
N SER A 285 1.43 2.09 3.56
CA SER A 285 0.58 1.24 4.38
C SER A 285 -0.71 0.82 3.66
N ALA A 286 -1.29 -0.28 4.13
CA ALA A 286 -2.66 -0.72 3.84
C ALA A 286 -3.57 -0.51 5.06
N LEU A 287 -3.47 0.66 5.69
CA LEU A 287 -4.23 1.06 6.88
C LEU A 287 -3.97 0.16 8.10
N GLU A 288 -2.73 -0.23 8.30
CA GLU A 288 -2.29 -0.96 9.49
C GLU A 288 -2.47 -0.11 10.75
N SER A 289 -2.54 -0.78 11.89
CA SER A 289 -2.44 -0.13 13.20
C SER A 289 -1.04 0.45 13.42
N ASN A 290 -0.81 1.05 14.58
CA ASN A 290 0.51 1.56 14.96
C ASN A 290 1.60 0.45 14.95
N ILE A 291 1.24 -0.83 15.07
CA ILE A 291 2.19 -1.95 15.06
C ILE A 291 2.69 -2.21 13.64
N GLY A 292 1.78 -2.41 12.70
CA GLY A 292 2.16 -2.62 11.30
C GLY A 292 2.76 -1.36 10.66
N LEU A 293 2.19 -0.19 10.97
CA LEU A 293 2.74 1.09 10.47
C LEU A 293 4.16 1.35 10.99
N ASN A 294 4.47 0.98 12.23
CA ASN A 294 5.82 1.08 12.77
C ASN A 294 6.83 0.17 12.05
N ALA A 295 6.36 -0.95 11.52
CA ALA A 295 7.21 -1.88 10.77
C ALA A 295 7.47 -1.43 9.33
N ILE A 296 6.51 -0.70 8.73
CA ILE A 296 6.58 -0.11 7.39
C ILE A 296 7.51 1.09 7.39
#